data_2889f45f93d5fbba01d19a9f1ea415f1
#
_entry.id   2889f45f93d5fbba01d19a9f1ea415f1
#
_cell.length_a   1.000
_cell.length_b   1.000
_cell.length_c   1.000
_cell.angle_alpha   90.00
_cell.angle_beta   90.00
_cell.angle_gamma   90.00
#
_symmetry.space_group_name_H-M   'P 1'
#
loop_
_entity.id
_entity.type
_entity.pdbx_description
1 polymer ?
#
loop_
_entity_poly.entity_id
_entity_poly.type
_entity_poly.pdbx_seq_one_letter_code
_entity_poly.pdbx_strand_id
1 'polypeptide(L)'
;MVMAAIVGAAGLLPTLSAVKAGKRVLLANKEALVTCGQIFIDEAKKSGAKLLPVDSEHNAIFQSLPAEAQNKIGFCPLAELGVGKIILTGSGGPFRTKPLNEFDAITPAQAVAHPNWSMGKKISVDSATMMNKGLEYIEARWLFNAAAE
;
A
#
# COMPACT_ATOMS: atom_id res chain seq x y z
N MET A 1 -15.07 5.63 12.31
CA MET A 1 -13.76 5.09 11.90
C MET A 1 -13.93 3.62 11.55
N VAL A 2 -13.29 3.14 10.51
CA VAL A 2 -13.38 1.75 10.03
C VAL A 2 -11.97 1.21 9.78
N MET A 3 -11.68 0.00 10.26
CA MET A 3 -10.45 -0.74 9.94
C MET A 3 -10.72 -1.61 8.71
N ALA A 4 -10.03 -1.32 7.61
CA ALA A 4 -10.14 -2.05 6.36
C ALA A 4 -8.97 -3.04 6.22
N ALA A 5 -9.14 -4.25 6.77
CA ALA A 5 -8.10 -5.27 6.86
C ALA A 5 -8.54 -6.64 6.29
N ILE A 6 -9.63 -6.69 5.52
CA ILE A 6 -10.04 -7.91 4.83
C ILE A 6 -9.06 -8.18 3.69
N VAL A 7 -8.50 -9.38 3.65
CA VAL A 7 -7.44 -9.76 2.70
C VAL A 7 -7.98 -9.90 1.28
N GLY A 8 -7.21 -9.42 0.30
CA GLY A 8 -7.48 -9.58 -1.12
C GLY A 8 -8.69 -8.77 -1.62
N ALA A 9 -9.25 -9.15 -2.76
CA ALA A 9 -10.36 -8.44 -3.41
C ALA A 9 -11.67 -8.45 -2.60
N ALA A 10 -11.83 -9.37 -1.66
CA ALA A 10 -13.01 -9.43 -0.78
C ALA A 10 -13.17 -8.17 0.07
N GLY A 11 -12.07 -7.47 0.36
CA GLY A 11 -12.08 -6.21 1.10
C GLY A 11 -12.56 -4.99 0.30
N LEU A 12 -12.68 -5.09 -1.03
CA LEU A 12 -12.96 -3.95 -1.90
C LEU A 12 -14.33 -3.32 -1.60
N LEU A 13 -15.41 -4.08 -1.68
CA LEU A 13 -16.77 -3.53 -1.50
C LEU A 13 -17.02 -3.01 -0.09
N PRO A 14 -16.64 -3.72 0.99
CA PRO A 14 -16.76 -3.19 2.35
C PRO A 14 -16.00 -1.88 2.55
N THR A 15 -14.76 -1.81 2.04
CA THR A 15 -13.93 -0.60 2.14
C THR A 15 -14.53 0.56 1.36
N LEU A 16 -14.99 0.32 0.12
CA LEU A 16 -15.67 1.35 -0.68
C LEU A 16 -16.96 1.85 -0.01
N SER A 17 -17.71 0.96 0.63
CA SER A 17 -18.91 1.34 1.38
C SER A 17 -18.57 2.29 2.54
N ALA A 18 -17.46 2.04 3.25
CA ALA A 18 -16.99 2.92 4.30
C ALA A 18 -16.55 4.28 3.77
N VAL A 19 -15.89 4.32 2.60
CA VAL A 19 -15.51 5.56 1.91
C VAL A 19 -16.75 6.35 1.51
N LYS A 20 -17.71 5.72 0.83
CA LYS A 20 -18.99 6.36 0.45
C LYS A 20 -19.74 6.96 1.64
N ALA A 21 -19.64 6.33 2.80
CA ALA A 21 -20.24 6.81 4.05
C ALA A 21 -19.43 7.92 4.74
N GLY A 22 -18.42 8.49 4.11
CA GLY A 22 -17.60 9.59 4.65
C GLY A 22 -16.79 9.22 5.87
N LYS A 23 -16.42 7.94 6.06
CA LYS A 23 -15.72 7.48 7.25
C LYS A 23 -14.22 7.77 7.17
N ARG A 24 -13.59 7.82 8.35
CA ARG A 24 -12.14 7.69 8.46
C ARG A 24 -11.82 6.20 8.32
N VAL A 25 -11.10 5.84 7.25
CA VAL A 25 -10.76 4.47 6.89
C VAL A 25 -9.27 4.22 7.15
N LEU A 26 -8.97 3.32 8.07
CA LEU A 26 -7.63 2.81 8.33
C LEU A 26 -7.37 1.69 7.32
N LEU A 27 -6.58 1.98 6.29
CA LEU A 27 -6.41 1.12 5.13
C LEU A 27 -5.21 0.20 5.31
N ALA A 28 -5.47 -1.07 5.58
CA ALA A 28 -4.48 -2.15 5.62
C ALA A 28 -4.58 -3.10 4.43
N ASN A 29 -5.69 -3.03 3.66
CA ASN A 29 -5.90 -3.80 2.43
C ASN A 29 -5.45 -2.98 1.23
N LYS A 30 -4.28 -3.29 0.68
CA LYS A 30 -3.74 -2.59 -0.50
C LYS A 30 -4.45 -2.98 -1.80
N GLU A 31 -4.97 -4.19 -1.89
CA GLU A 31 -5.59 -4.72 -3.11
C GLU A 31 -6.79 -3.90 -3.56
N ALA A 32 -7.53 -3.29 -2.64
CA ALA A 32 -8.66 -2.42 -2.95
C ALA A 32 -8.22 -1.18 -3.77
N LEU A 33 -7.16 -0.49 -3.34
CA LEU A 33 -6.62 0.66 -4.08
C LEU A 33 -5.89 0.25 -5.36
N VAL A 34 -5.17 -0.87 -5.35
CA VAL A 34 -4.50 -1.38 -6.55
C VAL A 34 -5.53 -1.65 -7.66
N THR A 35 -6.68 -2.24 -7.29
CA THR A 35 -7.72 -2.63 -8.26
C THR A 35 -8.59 -1.46 -8.71
N CYS A 36 -8.97 -0.57 -7.80
CA CYS A 36 -9.98 0.46 -8.04
C CYS A 36 -9.57 1.84 -7.51
N GLY A 37 -8.28 2.17 -7.51
CA GLY A 37 -7.75 3.38 -6.87
C GLY A 37 -8.46 4.66 -7.27
N GLN A 38 -8.69 4.89 -8.57
CA GLN A 38 -9.39 6.08 -9.05
C GLN A 38 -10.78 6.20 -8.43
N ILE A 39 -11.56 5.10 -8.38
CA ILE A 39 -12.91 5.09 -7.81
C ILE A 39 -12.86 5.44 -6.32
N PHE A 40 -11.89 4.89 -5.58
CA PHE A 40 -11.72 5.19 -4.16
C PHE A 40 -11.39 6.65 -3.90
N ILE A 41 -10.47 7.21 -4.68
CA ILE A 41 -10.05 8.61 -4.54
C ILE A 41 -11.21 9.57 -4.89
N ASP A 42 -11.92 9.30 -5.97
CA ASP A 42 -13.08 10.11 -6.38
C ASP A 42 -14.19 10.07 -5.34
N GLU A 43 -14.50 8.89 -4.80
CA GLU A 43 -15.51 8.75 -3.74
C GLU A 43 -15.06 9.38 -2.42
N ALA A 44 -13.78 9.28 -2.05
CA ALA A 44 -13.23 9.93 -0.86
C ALA A 44 -13.37 11.46 -0.98
N LYS A 45 -13.08 12.00 -2.17
CA LYS A 45 -13.24 13.44 -2.45
C LYS A 45 -14.68 13.89 -2.35
N LYS A 46 -15.64 13.11 -2.87
CA LYS A 46 -17.07 13.42 -2.82
C LYS A 46 -17.64 13.34 -1.42
N SER A 47 -17.31 12.27 -0.70
CA SER A 47 -17.88 11.97 0.62
C SER A 47 -17.19 12.68 1.78
N GLY A 48 -15.99 13.24 1.55
CA GLY A 48 -15.12 13.76 2.60
C GLY A 48 -14.48 12.68 3.46
N ALA A 49 -14.49 11.43 3.01
CA ALA A 49 -13.80 10.33 3.70
C ALA A 49 -12.30 10.58 3.78
N LYS A 50 -11.68 10.10 4.86
CA LYS A 50 -10.23 10.17 5.05
C LYS A 50 -9.63 8.78 4.97
N LEU A 51 -8.74 8.56 4.01
CA LEU A 51 -7.95 7.35 3.88
C LEU A 51 -6.66 7.53 4.67
N LEU A 52 -6.36 6.58 5.56
CA LEU A 52 -5.17 6.61 6.39
C LEU A 52 -4.40 5.29 6.18
N PRO A 53 -3.20 5.32 5.62
CA PRO A 53 -2.44 4.11 5.36
C PRO A 53 -1.96 3.47 6.67
N VAL A 54 -2.15 2.14 6.77
CA VAL A 54 -1.68 1.32 7.90
C VAL A 54 -0.47 0.48 7.49
N ASP A 55 -0.35 0.14 6.20
CA ASP A 55 0.83 -0.54 5.69
C ASP A 55 2.10 0.25 6.05
N SER A 56 3.13 -0.45 6.55
CA SER A 56 4.27 0.19 7.21
C SER A 56 5.01 1.17 6.32
N GLU A 57 5.23 0.86 5.06
CA GLU A 57 5.93 1.71 4.11
C GLU A 57 5.12 2.97 3.78
N HIS A 58 3.83 2.80 3.52
CA HIS A 58 2.94 3.94 3.27
C HIS A 58 2.72 4.80 4.51
N ASN A 59 2.66 4.17 5.68
CA ASN A 59 2.55 4.90 6.94
C ASN A 59 3.81 5.73 7.22
N ALA A 60 5.00 5.18 6.93
CA ALA A 60 6.26 5.91 7.04
C ALA A 60 6.31 7.14 6.10
N ILE A 61 5.88 6.97 4.85
CA ILE A 61 5.73 8.09 3.91
C ILE A 61 4.74 9.12 4.48
N PHE A 62 3.55 8.68 4.87
CA PHE A 62 2.49 9.54 5.42
C PHE A 62 2.98 10.39 6.59
N GLN A 63 3.67 9.78 7.56
CA GLN A 63 4.19 10.49 8.73
C GLN A 63 5.31 11.48 8.38
N SER A 64 6.03 11.26 7.28
CA SER A 64 7.11 12.12 6.82
C SER A 64 6.63 13.31 5.98
N LEU A 65 5.38 13.27 5.51
CA LEU A 65 4.80 14.34 4.69
C LEU A 65 4.43 15.57 5.54
N PRO A 66 4.45 16.79 4.95
CA PRO A 66 3.87 17.97 5.57
C PRO A 66 2.40 17.74 5.95
N ALA A 67 1.96 18.36 7.05
CA ALA A 67 0.59 18.21 7.57
C ALA A 67 -0.49 18.53 6.52
N GLU A 68 -0.23 19.49 5.65
CA GLU A 68 -1.14 19.83 4.56
C GLU A 68 -1.33 18.67 3.57
N ALA A 69 -0.25 17.97 3.20
CA ALA A 69 -0.30 16.78 2.35
C ALA A 69 -1.04 15.62 3.04
N GLN A 70 -0.77 15.41 4.34
CA GLN A 70 -1.45 14.38 5.13
C GLN A 70 -2.97 14.57 5.15
N ASN A 71 -3.44 15.80 5.14
CA ASN A 71 -4.87 16.14 5.11
C ASN A 71 -5.52 15.96 3.71
N LYS A 72 -4.71 15.77 2.67
CA LYS A 72 -5.14 15.67 1.27
C LYS A 72 -4.77 14.32 0.64
N ILE A 73 -4.73 13.25 1.42
CA ILE A 73 -4.44 11.90 0.90
C ILE A 73 -5.37 11.56 -0.27
N GLY A 74 -4.76 11.06 -1.35
CA GLY A 74 -5.39 10.81 -2.65
C GLY A 74 -5.33 11.97 -3.65
N PHE A 75 -5.01 13.18 -3.18
CA PHE A 75 -4.89 14.39 -4.01
C PHE A 75 -3.83 15.37 -3.48
N CYS A 76 -2.76 14.83 -2.90
CA CYS A 76 -1.67 15.63 -2.36
C CYS A 76 -1.01 16.51 -3.43
N PRO A 77 -0.88 17.82 -3.23
CA PRO A 77 -0.13 18.68 -4.13
C PRO A 77 1.37 18.65 -3.77
N LEU A 78 2.01 17.50 -3.97
CA LEU A 78 3.37 17.22 -3.49
C LEU A 78 4.39 18.27 -3.93
N ALA A 79 4.41 18.60 -5.23
CA ALA A 79 5.36 19.59 -5.77
C ALA A 79 5.17 20.97 -5.16
N GLU A 80 3.92 21.42 -4.97
CA GLU A 80 3.59 22.72 -4.37
C GLU A 80 4.03 22.79 -2.89
N LEU A 81 4.09 21.63 -2.22
CA LEU A 81 4.52 21.51 -0.83
C LEU A 81 6.02 21.22 -0.67
N GLY A 82 6.79 21.30 -1.78
CA GLY A 82 8.23 21.09 -1.77
C GLY A 82 8.66 19.63 -1.65
N VAL A 83 7.76 18.68 -1.87
CA VAL A 83 8.08 17.24 -1.88
C VAL A 83 8.52 16.85 -3.28
N GLY A 84 9.82 16.77 -3.50
CA GLY A 84 10.39 16.43 -4.81
C GLY A 84 10.42 14.93 -5.13
N LYS A 85 10.41 14.08 -4.11
CA LYS A 85 10.49 12.61 -4.31
C LYS A 85 9.90 11.85 -3.12
N ILE A 86 9.26 10.73 -3.41
CA ILE A 86 8.87 9.71 -2.44
C ILE A 86 9.78 8.50 -2.62
N ILE A 87 10.30 7.96 -1.51
CA ILE A 87 11.13 6.75 -1.50
C ILE A 87 10.34 5.64 -0.83
N LEU A 88 9.96 4.64 -1.60
CA LEU A 88 9.30 3.44 -1.10
C LEU A 88 10.36 2.42 -0.68
N THR A 89 10.43 2.14 0.62
CA THR A 89 11.38 1.19 1.21
C THR A 89 10.87 -0.25 1.12
N GLY A 90 11.72 -1.21 1.45
CA GLY A 90 11.34 -2.62 1.52
C GLY A 90 12.44 -3.50 2.09
N SER A 91 12.04 -4.66 2.64
CA SER A 91 12.98 -5.65 3.19
C SER A 91 13.78 -6.37 2.10
N GLY A 92 13.23 -6.48 0.89
CA GLY A 92 13.76 -7.30 -0.20
C GLY A 92 13.38 -8.78 -0.12
N GLY A 93 12.65 -9.19 0.93
CA GLY A 93 12.18 -10.56 1.11
C GLY A 93 13.29 -11.59 1.44
N PRO A 94 12.94 -12.89 1.53
CA PRO A 94 13.85 -13.94 1.92
C PRO A 94 14.95 -14.24 0.88
N PHE A 95 14.77 -13.84 -0.37
CA PHE A 95 15.71 -14.15 -1.46
C PHE A 95 16.60 -12.99 -1.88
N ARG A 96 16.58 -11.88 -1.14
CA ARG A 96 17.35 -10.66 -1.45
C ARG A 96 18.83 -10.91 -1.76
N THR A 97 19.46 -11.84 -1.07
CA THR A 97 20.90 -12.16 -1.21
C THR A 97 21.15 -13.51 -1.89
N LYS A 98 20.10 -14.19 -2.36
CA LYS A 98 20.22 -15.49 -2.99
C LYS A 98 20.75 -15.33 -4.42
N PRO A 99 21.77 -16.13 -4.83
CA PRO A 99 22.25 -16.13 -6.21
C PRO A 99 21.16 -16.52 -7.21
N LEU A 100 21.10 -15.85 -8.37
CA LEU A 100 20.04 -16.09 -9.37
C LEU A 100 20.03 -17.53 -9.90
N ASN A 101 21.20 -18.16 -10.03
CA ASN A 101 21.33 -19.55 -10.48
C ASN A 101 20.77 -20.59 -9.49
N GLU A 102 20.37 -20.16 -8.29
CA GLU A 102 19.74 -21.02 -7.29
C GLU A 102 18.22 -20.83 -7.21
N PHE A 103 17.64 -19.95 -8.05
CA PHE A 103 16.23 -19.63 -7.97
C PHE A 103 15.31 -20.80 -8.38
N ASP A 104 15.74 -21.63 -9.33
CA ASP A 104 14.98 -22.80 -9.79
C ASP A 104 14.76 -23.85 -8.69
N ALA A 105 15.59 -23.84 -7.65
CA ALA A 105 15.49 -24.73 -6.49
C ALA A 105 14.65 -24.17 -5.35
N ILE A 106 14.03 -22.99 -5.51
CA ILE A 106 13.20 -22.38 -4.46
C ILE A 106 11.93 -23.19 -4.24
N THR A 107 11.65 -23.48 -2.97
CA THR A 107 10.44 -24.19 -2.55
C THR A 107 9.39 -23.22 -1.99
N PRO A 108 8.07 -23.59 -2.02
CA PRO A 108 7.04 -22.81 -1.38
C PRO A 108 7.30 -22.53 0.11
N ALA A 109 7.87 -23.49 0.83
CA ALA A 109 8.21 -23.33 2.23
C ALA A 109 9.25 -22.21 2.46
N GLN A 110 10.23 -22.10 1.58
CA GLN A 110 11.21 -21.00 1.64
C GLN A 110 10.58 -19.65 1.28
N ALA A 111 9.65 -19.62 0.33
CA ALA A 111 8.97 -18.40 -0.08
C ALA A 111 8.10 -17.78 1.03
N VAL A 112 7.53 -18.60 1.93
CA VAL A 112 6.74 -18.11 3.07
C VAL A 112 7.56 -17.81 4.33
N ALA A 113 8.86 -18.11 4.33
CA ALA A 113 9.78 -17.87 5.44
C ALA A 113 10.37 -16.45 5.37
N HIS A 114 9.57 -15.43 5.72
CA HIS A 114 10.09 -14.06 5.73
C HIS A 114 11.12 -13.86 6.84
N PRO A 115 12.28 -13.18 6.57
CA PRO A 115 13.39 -13.11 7.54
C PRO A 115 13.06 -12.32 8.80
N ASN A 116 12.15 -11.33 8.71
CA ASN A 116 11.90 -10.38 9.81
C ASN A 116 10.49 -10.48 10.40
N TRP A 117 9.52 -11.02 9.66
CA TRP A 117 8.10 -10.94 10.03
C TRP A 117 7.41 -12.29 9.91
N SER A 118 6.58 -12.61 10.89
CA SER A 118 5.60 -13.68 10.77
C SER A 118 4.33 -13.11 10.16
N MET A 119 4.08 -13.44 8.90
CA MET A 119 2.95 -12.90 8.13
C MET A 119 2.11 -14.02 7.53
N GLY A 120 0.93 -13.67 7.00
CA GLY A 120 0.13 -14.61 6.23
C GLY A 120 0.86 -15.12 4.97
N LYS A 121 0.48 -16.29 4.49
CA LYS A 121 1.16 -16.94 3.34
C LYS A 121 1.16 -16.07 2.08
N LYS A 122 0.04 -15.43 1.77
CA LYS A 122 -0.10 -14.58 0.55
C LYS A 122 0.93 -13.45 0.55
N ILE A 123 0.95 -12.63 1.58
CA ILE A 123 1.87 -11.49 1.65
C ILE A 123 3.34 -11.93 1.76
N SER A 124 3.62 -13.08 2.37
CA SER A 124 4.99 -13.63 2.44
C SER A 124 5.51 -14.00 1.05
N VAL A 125 4.68 -14.65 0.22
CA VAL A 125 5.02 -14.95 -1.18
C VAL A 125 5.17 -13.67 -2.00
N ASP A 126 4.28 -12.70 -1.82
CA ASP A 126 4.38 -11.40 -2.49
C ASP A 126 5.70 -10.68 -2.12
N SER A 127 6.11 -10.76 -0.87
CA SER A 127 7.40 -10.23 -0.42
C SER A 127 8.58 -10.96 -1.07
N ALA A 128 8.52 -12.29 -1.10
CA ALA A 128 9.56 -13.13 -1.67
C ALA A 128 9.78 -12.89 -3.18
N THR A 129 8.72 -12.57 -3.90
CA THR A 129 8.72 -12.29 -5.34
C THR A 129 8.88 -10.81 -5.68
N MET A 130 8.95 -9.93 -4.70
CA MET A 130 8.87 -8.47 -4.84
C MET A 130 7.53 -7.97 -5.40
N MET A 131 6.53 -8.84 -5.59
CA MET A 131 5.18 -8.44 -6.02
C MET A 131 4.53 -7.51 -4.97
N ASN A 132 4.77 -7.75 -3.67
CA ASN A 132 4.30 -6.84 -2.63
C ASN A 132 4.76 -5.40 -2.89
N LYS A 133 6.00 -5.22 -3.31
CA LYS A 133 6.55 -3.89 -3.61
C LYS A 133 5.91 -3.28 -4.87
N GLY A 134 5.60 -4.10 -5.87
CA GLY A 134 4.82 -3.66 -7.04
C GLY A 134 3.41 -3.19 -6.68
N LEU A 135 2.71 -3.94 -5.83
CA LEU A 135 1.38 -3.55 -5.33
C LEU A 135 1.45 -2.25 -4.50
N GLU A 136 2.43 -2.13 -3.63
CA GLU A 136 2.67 -0.93 -2.83
C GLU A 136 3.02 0.29 -3.68
N TYR A 137 3.78 0.12 -4.76
CA TYR A 137 4.07 1.20 -5.71
C TYR A 137 2.79 1.77 -6.33
N ILE A 138 1.88 0.89 -6.77
CA ILE A 138 0.59 1.29 -7.32
C ILE A 138 -0.26 1.98 -6.25
N GLU A 139 -0.30 1.45 -5.04
CA GLU A 139 -1.05 2.03 -3.93
C GLU A 139 -0.50 3.41 -3.53
N ALA A 140 0.83 3.56 -3.44
CA ALA A 140 1.47 4.84 -3.13
C ALA A 140 1.10 5.92 -4.13
N ARG A 141 1.03 5.57 -5.42
CA ARG A 141 0.60 6.49 -6.48
C ARG A 141 -0.80 7.05 -6.21
N TRP A 142 -1.74 6.20 -5.80
CA TRP A 142 -3.09 6.62 -5.46
C TRP A 142 -3.15 7.41 -4.16
N LEU A 143 -2.52 6.92 -3.10
CA LEU A 143 -2.55 7.57 -1.78
C LEU A 143 -1.93 8.96 -1.81
N PHE A 144 -0.79 9.10 -2.46
CA PHE A 144 0.00 10.33 -2.42
C PHE A 144 -0.11 11.18 -3.68
N ASN A 145 -0.93 10.77 -4.66
CA ASN A 145 -1.03 11.47 -5.95
C ASN A 145 0.35 11.67 -6.59
N ALA A 146 1.22 10.66 -6.47
CA ALA A 146 2.57 10.71 -7.00
C ALA A 146 2.60 10.36 -8.49
N ALA A 147 3.47 11.03 -9.24
CA ALA A 147 3.77 10.66 -10.62
C ALA A 147 4.47 9.29 -10.67
N ALA A 148 4.44 8.64 -11.82
CA ALA A 148 5.05 7.33 -12.02
C ALA A 148 6.53 7.39 -12.43
N GLU A 149 7.15 8.57 -12.39
CA GLU A 149 8.52 8.85 -12.82
C GLU A 149 9.53 8.73 -11.68
#